data_3d61e0cd092e2bb1299b9074c4ea21d1
#
_entry.id   3d61e0cd092e2bb1299b9074c4ea21d1
#
_cell.length_a   1.000
_cell.length_b   1.000
_cell.length_c   1.000
_cell.angle_alpha   90.00
_cell.angle_beta   90.00
_cell.angle_gamma   90.00
#
_symmetry.space_group_name_H-M   'P 1'
#
loop_
_entity.id
_entity.type
_entity.pdbx_description
1 polymer ?
#
loop_
_entity_poly.entity_id
_entity_poly.type
_entity_poly.pdbx_seq_one_letter_code
_entity_poly.pdbx_strand_id
1 'polypeptide(L)' 'MEWHKVEDYPVGSDKFVLVSRIFFEEREKAGCFVAALNGNYWVSNFNFATKVRDADRWSYITLPED' A
#
# COMPACT_ATOMS: atom_id res chain seq x y z
N MET A 1 -5.09 -1.73 13.91
CA MET A 1 -4.96 -1.11 12.57
C MET A 1 -5.93 -1.78 11.63
N GLU A 2 -6.68 -1.01 10.88
CA GLU A 2 -7.67 -1.56 9.95
C GLU A 2 -7.10 -1.65 8.54
N TRP A 3 -7.18 -2.83 7.95
CA TRP A 3 -6.67 -3.08 6.60
C TRP A 3 -7.81 -3.09 5.59
N HIS A 4 -7.60 -2.41 4.48
CA HIS A 4 -8.58 -2.25 3.41
C HIS A 4 -8.12 -2.94 2.14
N LYS A 5 -9.07 -3.35 1.31
CA LYS A 5 -8.75 -3.89 -0.02
C LYS A 5 -8.37 -2.76 -0.97
N VAL A 6 -7.61 -3.10 -2.00
CA VAL A 6 -7.18 -2.12 -3.01
C VAL A 6 -8.37 -1.40 -3.64
N GLU A 7 -9.45 -2.13 -3.92
CA GLU A 7 -10.66 -1.55 -4.52
C GLU A 7 -11.33 -0.48 -3.67
N ASP A 8 -11.04 -0.46 -2.38
CA ASP A 8 -11.60 0.53 -1.44
C ASP A 8 -10.75 1.81 -1.36
N TYR A 9 -9.66 1.87 -2.10
CA TYR A 9 -8.83 3.07 -2.12
C TYR A 9 -9.59 4.23 -2.77
N PRO A 10 -9.63 5.42 -2.13
CA PRO A 10 -10.39 6.55 -2.66
C PRO A 10 -9.91 6.97 -4.05
N VAL A 11 -10.84 7.03 -5.00
CA VAL A 11 -10.54 7.42 -6.37
C VAL A 11 -10.04 8.86 -6.41
N GLY A 12 -8.93 9.08 -7.11
CA GLY A 12 -8.34 10.40 -7.24
C GLY A 12 -7.51 10.85 -6.05
N SER A 13 -7.40 10.02 -5.02
CA SER A 13 -6.56 10.32 -3.87
C SER A 13 -5.09 10.15 -4.26
N ASP A 14 -4.26 11.07 -3.79
CA ASP A 14 -2.80 10.98 -3.92
C ASP A 14 -2.13 10.82 -2.57
N LYS A 15 -2.90 10.49 -1.54
CA LYS A 15 -2.36 10.28 -0.21
C LYS A 15 -1.53 9.01 -0.13
N PHE A 16 -0.39 9.11 0.53
CA PHE A 16 0.40 7.93 0.85
C PHE A 16 -0.27 7.13 1.96
N VAL A 17 -0.28 5.82 1.78
CA VAL A 17 -0.84 4.87 2.76
C VAL A 17 0.18 3.78 3.02
N LEU A 18 -0.02 3.06 4.13
CA LEU A 18 0.79 1.89 4.44
C LEU A 18 0.23 0.69 3.68
N VAL A 19 1.07 0.06 2.87
CA VAL A 19 0.68 -1.09 2.06
C VAL A 19 1.32 -2.34 2.65
N SER A 20 0.51 -3.37 2.86
CA SER A 20 0.97 -4.67 3.30
C SER A 20 0.94 -5.66 2.14
N ARG A 21 2.03 -6.36 1.95
CA ARG A 21 2.18 -7.32 0.86
C ARG A 21 2.79 -8.63 1.36
N ILE A 22 2.24 -9.73 0.87
CA ILE A 22 2.77 -11.06 1.13
C ILE A 22 3.61 -11.48 -0.08
N PHE A 23 4.84 -11.88 0.16
CA PHE A 23 5.74 -12.36 -0.89
C PHE A 23 5.68 -13.88 -0.96
N PHE A 24 4.97 -14.38 -1.96
CA PHE A 24 4.79 -15.83 -2.12
C PHE A 24 6.10 -16.59 -2.32
N GLU A 25 7.03 -15.98 -3.04
CA GLU A 25 8.31 -16.60 -3.34
C GLU A 25 9.20 -16.77 -2.12
N GLU A 26 8.92 -16.02 -1.09
CA GLU A 26 9.67 -16.07 0.16
C GLU A 26 8.91 -16.76 1.28
N ARG A 27 7.90 -17.50 0.94
CA ARG A 27 7.09 -18.30 1.86
C ARG A 27 6.66 -17.53 3.11
N GLU A 28 5.55 -16.82 2.98
CA GLU A 28 4.90 -16.17 4.11
C GLU A 28 5.61 -14.94 4.65
N LYS A 29 6.67 -14.50 4.02
CA LYS A 29 7.21 -13.21 4.40
C LYS A 29 6.23 -12.12 4.00
N ALA A 30 5.93 -11.26 4.94
CA ALA A 30 5.13 -10.08 4.70
C ALA A 30 6.01 -8.86 4.83
N GLY A 31 5.77 -7.88 3.98
CA GLY A 31 6.46 -6.62 4.04
C GLY A 31 5.47 -5.47 3.98
N CYS A 32 5.89 -4.31 4.47
CA CYS A 32 5.10 -3.10 4.38
C CYS A 32 5.91 -2.01 3.72
N PHE A 33 5.23 -1.17 2.96
CA PHE A 33 5.86 0.01 2.37
C PHE A 33 4.83 1.14 2.29
N VAL A 34 5.31 2.36 2.17
CA VAL A 34 4.48 3.55 2.07
C VAL A 34 4.38 3.95 0.61
N ALA A 35 3.17 4.06 0.09
CA ALA A 35 2.94 4.40 -1.31
C ALA A 35 1.55 5.00 -1.52
N ALA A 36 1.37 5.61 -2.68
CA ALA A 36 0.06 6.05 -3.14
C ALA A 36 -0.35 5.22 -4.35
N LEU A 37 -1.65 4.98 -4.49
CA LEU A 37 -2.17 4.25 -5.63
C LEU A 37 -2.28 5.16 -6.85
N ASN A 38 -1.67 4.76 -7.95
CA ASN A 38 -1.75 5.48 -9.21
C ASN A 38 -2.03 4.45 -10.33
N GLY A 39 -3.26 4.41 -10.79
CA GLY A 39 -3.67 3.40 -11.76
C GLY A 39 -3.53 1.99 -11.19
N ASN A 40 -2.70 1.18 -11.80
CA ASN A 40 -2.45 -0.20 -11.36
C ASN A 40 -1.12 -0.34 -10.62
N TYR A 41 -0.56 0.77 -10.12
CA TYR A 41 0.74 0.77 -9.47
C TYR A 41 0.69 1.45 -8.12
N TRP A 42 1.44 0.91 -7.18
CA TRP A 42 1.80 1.59 -5.95
C TRP A 42 3.05 2.42 -6.23
N VAL A 43 2.98 3.70 -6.00
CA VAL A 43 4.08 4.64 -6.28
C VAL A 43 4.56 5.26 -4.98
N SER A 44 5.83 5.06 -4.69
CA SER A 44 6.48 5.65 -3.51
C SER A 44 7.27 6.90 -3.92
N ASN A 45 7.43 7.82 -2.99
CA ASN A 45 8.24 9.02 -3.22
C ASN A 45 9.75 8.73 -3.25
N PHE A 46 10.15 7.46 -3.15
CA PHE A 46 11.56 7.04 -3.27
C PHE A 46 11.88 6.52 -4.68
N ASN A 47 11.16 6.98 -5.69
CA ASN A 47 11.29 6.53 -7.08
C ASN A 47 11.04 5.04 -7.25
N PHE A 48 10.19 4.50 -6.38
CA PHE A 48 9.82 3.11 -6.40
C PHE A 48 8.38 2.99 -6.90
N ALA A 49 8.15 2.07 -7.82
CA ALA A 49 6.81 1.76 -8.29
C ALA A 49 6.68 0.25 -8.44
N THR A 50 5.57 -0.31 -8.00
CA THR A 50 5.32 -1.73 -8.11
C THR A 50 3.87 -1.97 -8.49
N LYS A 51 3.64 -2.97 -9.32
CA LYS A 51 2.29 -3.31 -9.76
C LYS A 51 1.45 -3.80 -8.57
N VAL A 52 0.21 -3.34 -8.52
CA VAL A 52 -0.75 -3.75 -7.48
C VAL A 52 -1.06 -5.24 -7.64
N ARG A 53 -1.14 -5.96 -6.52
CA ARG A 53 -1.52 -7.37 -6.46
C ARG A 53 -2.84 -7.51 -5.70
N ASP A 54 -3.62 -8.54 -6.04
CA ASP A 54 -4.93 -8.78 -5.42
C ASP A 54 -4.84 -9.00 -3.91
N ALA A 55 -3.75 -9.57 -3.45
CA ALA A 55 -3.55 -9.84 -2.03
C ALA A 55 -3.07 -8.62 -1.25
N ASP A 56 -2.74 -7.53 -1.92
CA ASP A 56 -2.29 -6.32 -1.24
C ASP A 56 -3.41 -5.74 -0.39
N ARG A 57 -3.03 -5.19 0.74
CA ARG A 57 -3.95 -4.47 1.64
C ARG A 57 -3.29 -3.17 2.04
N TRP A 58 -4.09 -2.19 2.35
CA TRP A 58 -3.58 -0.88 2.75
C TRP A 58 -4.31 -0.36 3.98
N SER A 59 -3.64 0.54 4.67
CA SER A 59 -4.19 1.18 5.86
C SER A 59 -3.78 2.64 5.88
N TYR A 60 -4.62 3.47 6.51
CA TYR A 60 -4.26 4.87 6.71
C TYR A 60 -3.09 5.00 7.66
N ILE A 61 -2.21 5.93 7.37
CA ILE A 61 -1.10 6.25 8.24
C ILE A 61 -1.58 7.31 9.23
N THR A 62 -1.49 6.99 10.51
CA THR A 62 -1.81 7.93 11.57
C THR A 62 -0.50 8.49 12.12
N LEU A 63 -0.32 9.78 11.96
CA LEU A 63 0.86 10.47 12.50
C LEU A 63 0.60 10.85 13.94
N PRO A 64 1.63 10.78 14.79
CA PRO A 64 1.46 11.23 16.17
C PRO A 64 1.18 12.73 16.20
N GLU A 65 0.29 13.12 17.09
CA GLU A 65 0.03 14.53 17.36
C GLU A 65 0.95 15.00 18.47
N ASP A 66 1.51 16.15 18.27
CA ASP A 66 2.35 16.77 19.29
C ASP A 66 1.55 17.46 20.39
#